data_8dad03b3e11d5ceac90bc92e402b445c
#
_entry.id   8dad03b3e11d5ceac90bc92e402b445c
#
_cell.length_a   1.000
_cell.length_b   1.000
_cell.length_c   1.000
_cell.angle_alpha   90.00
_cell.angle_beta   90.00
_cell.angle_gamma   90.00
#
_symmetry.space_group_name_H-M   'P 1'
#
loop_
_entity.id
_entity.type
_entity.pdbx_description
1 polymer ?
#
loop_
_entity_poly.entity_id
_entity_poly.type
_entity_poly.pdbx_seq_one_letter_code
_entity_poly.pdbx_strand_id
1 'polypeptide(L)'
;MQSIFIPLSFFVVIVYTFRIYNRNPLILALGSLFFIEMIWQFISIIWIDCGAYISEQLRYSYYTGASIRYTLLIMPFACLFPYLLDRNLKRKKITTVRLKLGSDKGISKQILYILCLLAIGYLLTNVLISGAIPLFSHINYSRFYDQYSVLPFARIIYDYFLPFISVILGGMAGEARKNNKETKIYFIAMGMILVLQLLLNCKFYGLYDYILQFVLGFFVFQYDLSKHTKFKLPIKAILIGLLGVGILLYISYTKYSYSEINPFQYLLDRVFALQYHTFWGIDKLHHEGLFTSDTIGFVNEILSGFLSLDISRLNPDYGIARVMYMVSAGTYARDMLSSGYLFAGSYLTVILSYVGYLFAFISSFILAFIVSKLCANLYGSILTKNYFAAFVYFYILKRYYEFFRVGNFAMILNWKFLVLYLFLFLMYIVSLRSNRNSGKGGF
;
A
#
# COMPACT_ATOMS: atom_id res chain seq x y z
N MET A 1 -23.44 -23.16 9.91
CA MET A 1 -23.34 -21.69 9.82
C MET A 1 -22.11 -21.20 9.08
N GLN A 2 -20.93 -21.80 9.28
CA GLN A 2 -19.67 -21.38 8.63
C GLN A 2 -19.73 -21.38 7.09
N SER A 3 -20.40 -22.34 6.46
CA SER A 3 -20.52 -22.45 5.00
C SER A 3 -21.31 -21.32 4.31
N ILE A 4 -22.09 -20.54 5.06
CA ILE A 4 -22.88 -19.43 4.53
C ILE A 4 -22.11 -18.10 4.65
N PHE A 5 -21.21 -17.98 5.62
CA PHE A 5 -20.45 -16.74 5.85
C PHE A 5 -19.48 -16.38 4.72
N ILE A 6 -18.82 -17.39 4.12
CA ILE A 6 -17.86 -17.14 3.03
C ILE A 6 -18.54 -16.52 1.80
N PRO A 7 -19.59 -17.14 1.21
CA PRO A 7 -20.25 -16.55 0.05
C PRO A 7 -20.92 -15.21 0.38
N LEU A 8 -21.48 -15.04 1.59
CA LEU A 8 -22.06 -13.78 2.02
C LEU A 8 -21.02 -12.65 2.08
N SER A 9 -19.83 -12.93 2.59
CA SER A 9 -18.73 -11.95 2.67
C SER A 9 -18.23 -11.54 1.30
N PHE A 10 -18.06 -12.50 0.38
CA PHE A 10 -17.73 -12.19 -1.01
C PHE A 10 -18.81 -11.31 -1.66
N PHE A 11 -20.08 -11.64 -1.44
CA PHE A 11 -21.18 -10.84 -1.95
C PHE A 11 -21.14 -9.40 -1.42
N VAL A 12 -20.95 -9.20 -0.12
CA VAL A 12 -20.81 -7.86 0.49
C VAL A 12 -19.67 -7.08 -0.12
N VAL A 13 -18.49 -7.70 -0.31
CA VAL A 13 -17.32 -7.07 -0.93
C VAL A 13 -17.61 -6.68 -2.39
N ILE A 14 -18.25 -7.54 -3.16
CA ILE A 14 -18.63 -7.27 -4.55
C ILE A 14 -19.60 -6.09 -4.62
N VAL A 15 -20.67 -6.11 -3.82
CA VAL A 15 -21.69 -5.03 -3.78
C VAL A 15 -21.08 -3.71 -3.35
N TYR A 16 -20.22 -3.73 -2.33
CA TYR A 16 -19.50 -2.55 -1.84
C TYR A 16 -18.60 -1.96 -2.94
N THR A 17 -17.77 -2.78 -3.58
CA THR A 17 -16.86 -2.34 -4.65
C THR A 17 -17.65 -1.78 -5.84
N PHE A 18 -18.71 -2.47 -6.23
CA PHE A 18 -19.59 -2.03 -7.33
C PHE A 18 -20.31 -0.71 -7.02
N ARG A 19 -20.76 -0.51 -5.79
CA ARG A 19 -21.39 0.74 -5.33
C ARG A 19 -20.41 1.91 -5.40
N ILE A 20 -19.14 1.72 -4.98
CA ILE A 20 -18.12 2.76 -5.08
C ILE A 20 -17.80 3.06 -6.55
N TYR A 21 -17.63 2.02 -7.36
CA TYR A 21 -17.34 2.13 -8.79
C TYR A 21 -18.42 2.94 -9.53
N ASN A 22 -19.69 2.64 -9.29
CA ASN A 22 -20.80 3.36 -9.90
C ASN A 22 -20.88 4.82 -9.45
N ARG A 23 -20.45 5.11 -8.22
CA ARG A 23 -20.44 6.48 -7.69
C ARG A 23 -19.33 7.33 -8.29
N ASN A 24 -18.11 6.82 -8.27
CA ASN A 24 -16.93 7.52 -8.78
C ASN A 24 -15.74 6.55 -8.93
N PRO A 25 -15.45 6.06 -10.16
CA PRO A 25 -14.35 5.11 -10.37
C PRO A 25 -12.96 5.66 -9.99
N LEU A 26 -12.79 6.99 -9.98
CA LEU A 26 -11.53 7.60 -9.53
C LEU A 26 -11.24 7.32 -8.06
N ILE A 27 -12.27 7.12 -7.22
CA ILE A 27 -12.10 6.74 -5.81
C ILE A 27 -11.40 5.39 -5.71
N LEU A 28 -11.83 4.40 -6.52
CA LEU A 28 -11.18 3.09 -6.56
C LEU A 28 -9.73 3.18 -7.05
N ALA A 29 -9.46 4.01 -8.05
CA ALA A 29 -8.10 4.19 -8.56
C ALA A 29 -7.17 4.81 -7.51
N LEU A 30 -7.57 5.92 -6.88
CA LEU A 30 -6.76 6.61 -5.88
C LEU A 30 -6.62 5.84 -4.57
N GLY A 31 -7.64 5.05 -4.20
CA GLY A 31 -7.67 4.24 -3.00
C GLY A 31 -7.27 2.79 -3.23
N SER A 32 -6.85 2.40 -4.44
CA SER A 32 -6.66 1.00 -4.84
C SER A 32 -5.79 0.21 -3.87
N LEU A 33 -4.67 0.78 -3.42
CA LEU A 33 -3.77 0.14 -2.46
C LEU A 33 -4.51 -0.23 -1.17
N PHE A 34 -5.26 0.71 -0.60
CA PHE A 34 -6.00 0.50 0.66
C PHE A 34 -7.20 -0.43 0.48
N PHE A 35 -7.94 -0.32 -0.64
CA PHE A 35 -9.10 -1.18 -0.88
C PHE A 35 -8.71 -2.63 -1.09
N ILE A 36 -7.66 -2.89 -1.87
CA ILE A 36 -7.20 -4.27 -2.11
C ILE A 36 -6.69 -4.87 -0.82
N GLU A 37 -5.90 -4.13 -0.04
CA GLU A 37 -5.38 -4.61 1.24
C GLU A 37 -6.52 -4.86 2.22
N MET A 38 -7.48 -3.95 2.36
CA MET A 38 -8.65 -4.11 3.22
C MET A 38 -9.47 -5.35 2.84
N ILE A 39 -9.72 -5.55 1.54
CA ILE A 39 -10.47 -6.70 1.04
C ILE A 39 -9.70 -7.99 1.32
N TRP A 40 -8.40 -7.98 1.11
CA TRP A 40 -7.56 -9.15 1.36
C TRP A 40 -7.51 -9.51 2.84
N GLN A 41 -7.33 -8.53 3.71
CA GLN A 41 -7.39 -8.73 5.17
C GLN A 41 -8.74 -9.30 5.61
N PHE A 42 -9.83 -8.79 5.03
CA PHE A 42 -11.18 -9.26 5.31
C PHE A 42 -11.39 -10.73 4.88
N ILE A 43 -10.95 -11.09 3.67
CA ILE A 43 -11.01 -12.49 3.20
C ILE A 43 -10.14 -13.38 4.09
N SER A 44 -8.94 -12.92 4.45
CA SER A 44 -8.01 -13.65 5.31
C SER A 44 -8.62 -14.00 6.66
N ILE A 45 -9.21 -13.03 7.35
CA ILE A 45 -9.78 -13.29 8.68
C ILE A 45 -11.00 -14.23 8.64
N ILE A 46 -11.79 -14.16 7.57
CA ILE A 46 -12.89 -15.11 7.37
C ILE A 46 -12.35 -16.53 7.13
N TRP A 47 -11.32 -16.65 6.30
CA TRP A 47 -10.67 -17.93 6.02
C TRP A 47 -10.13 -18.55 7.30
N ILE A 48 -9.51 -17.74 8.17
CA ILE A 48 -9.00 -18.18 9.47
C ILE A 48 -10.15 -18.65 10.38
N ASP A 49 -11.22 -17.89 10.50
CA ASP A 49 -12.40 -18.26 11.29
C ASP A 49 -13.06 -19.58 10.79
N CYS A 50 -12.78 -20.02 9.56
CA CYS A 50 -13.25 -21.29 9.02
C CYS A 50 -12.34 -22.49 9.36
N GLY A 51 -11.24 -22.32 10.08
CA GLY A 51 -10.38 -23.41 10.52
C GLY A 51 -9.17 -23.66 9.62
N ALA A 52 -8.46 -22.62 9.23
CA ALA A 52 -7.23 -22.69 8.42
C ALA A 52 -6.02 -23.15 9.24
N TYR A 53 -5.04 -23.77 8.59
CA TYR A 53 -3.74 -24.02 9.20
C TYR A 53 -2.88 -22.76 9.15
N ILE A 54 -2.40 -22.32 10.31
CA ILE A 54 -1.52 -21.15 10.45
C ILE A 54 -0.09 -21.63 10.68
N SER A 55 0.70 -21.72 9.60
CA SER A 55 2.07 -22.23 9.67
C SER A 55 2.98 -21.40 10.59
N GLU A 56 2.75 -20.09 10.70
CA GLU A 56 3.53 -19.18 11.56
C GLU A 56 3.16 -19.29 13.05
N GLN A 57 2.05 -19.96 13.37
CA GLN A 57 1.65 -20.27 14.74
C GLN A 57 1.68 -21.78 15.04
N LEU A 58 2.01 -22.61 14.04
CA LEU A 58 2.09 -24.06 14.08
C LEU A 58 0.81 -24.72 14.61
N ARG A 59 -0.37 -24.17 14.25
CA ARG A 59 -1.67 -24.66 14.72
C ARG A 59 -2.78 -24.41 13.71
N TYR A 60 -3.85 -25.16 13.86
CA TYR A 60 -5.13 -24.86 13.21
C TYR A 60 -5.86 -23.75 13.97
N SER A 61 -6.47 -22.86 13.22
CA SER A 61 -7.41 -21.89 13.76
C SER A 61 -8.79 -22.53 14.01
N TYR A 62 -9.64 -21.80 14.67
CA TYR A 62 -11.03 -22.17 14.90
C TYR A 62 -11.89 -20.91 14.95
N TYR A 63 -13.19 -21.06 14.86
CA TYR A 63 -14.12 -19.95 14.89
C TYR A 63 -14.09 -19.23 16.24
N THR A 64 -13.70 -17.95 16.22
CA THR A 64 -13.69 -17.08 17.40
C THR A 64 -14.64 -15.90 17.23
N GLY A 65 -15.17 -15.66 16.03
CA GLY A 65 -15.90 -14.44 15.67
C GLY A 65 -15.01 -13.25 15.39
N ALA A 66 -13.71 -13.46 15.19
CA ALA A 66 -12.74 -12.42 14.86
C ALA A 66 -13.10 -11.66 13.57
N SER A 67 -13.69 -12.35 12.59
CA SER A 67 -14.17 -11.73 11.34
C SER A 67 -15.25 -10.67 11.58
N ILE A 68 -16.13 -10.87 12.54
CA ILE A 68 -17.18 -9.90 12.90
C ILE A 68 -16.53 -8.69 13.58
N ARG A 69 -15.65 -8.92 14.56
CA ARG A 69 -14.98 -7.85 15.28
C ARG A 69 -14.06 -7.04 14.37
N TYR A 70 -13.33 -7.70 13.47
CA TYR A 70 -12.55 -7.02 12.44
C TYR A 70 -13.43 -6.12 11.56
N THR A 71 -14.57 -6.65 11.10
CA THR A 71 -15.50 -5.88 10.26
C THR A 71 -15.97 -4.61 10.97
N LEU A 72 -16.31 -4.70 12.25
CA LEU A 72 -16.70 -3.54 13.05
C LEU A 72 -15.57 -2.52 13.18
N LEU A 73 -14.32 -2.97 13.39
CA LEU A 73 -13.16 -2.09 13.53
C LEU A 73 -12.77 -1.38 12.24
N ILE A 74 -12.88 -2.05 11.09
CA ILE A 74 -12.51 -1.47 9.79
C ILE A 74 -13.65 -0.67 9.15
N MET A 75 -14.89 -0.85 9.59
CA MET A 75 -16.09 -0.20 9.03
C MET A 75 -15.98 1.33 8.95
N PRO A 76 -15.46 2.06 9.97
CA PRO A 76 -15.27 3.49 9.87
C PRO A 76 -14.37 3.88 8.69
N PHE A 77 -13.26 3.17 8.49
CA PHE A 77 -12.39 3.40 7.33
C PHE A 77 -13.13 3.08 6.03
N ALA A 78 -13.74 1.91 5.93
CA ALA A 78 -14.44 1.45 4.73
C ALA A 78 -15.56 2.39 4.27
N CYS A 79 -16.30 3.00 5.20
CA CYS A 79 -17.42 3.89 4.89
C CYS A 79 -16.96 5.35 4.68
N LEU A 80 -16.10 5.86 5.56
CA LEU A 80 -15.73 7.28 5.54
C LEU A 80 -14.67 7.60 4.50
N PHE A 81 -13.71 6.74 4.27
CA PHE A 81 -12.64 7.01 3.31
C PHE A 81 -13.19 7.34 1.91
N PRO A 82 -14.03 6.50 1.26
CA PRO A 82 -14.58 6.82 -0.05
C PRO A 82 -15.48 8.05 -0.03
N TYR A 83 -16.26 8.26 1.03
CA TYR A 83 -17.12 9.44 1.17
C TYR A 83 -16.30 10.73 1.27
N LEU A 84 -15.31 10.76 2.15
CA LEU A 84 -14.44 11.93 2.35
C LEU A 84 -13.58 12.19 1.10
N LEU A 85 -13.11 11.14 0.45
CA LEU A 85 -12.33 11.28 -0.78
C LEU A 85 -13.19 11.91 -1.89
N ASP A 86 -14.40 11.44 -2.12
CA ASP A 86 -15.31 12.04 -3.10
C ASP A 86 -15.58 13.54 -2.82
N ARG A 87 -15.84 13.87 -1.55
CA ARG A 87 -16.03 15.27 -1.11
C ARG A 87 -14.78 16.13 -1.35
N ASN A 88 -13.59 15.60 -1.02
CA ASN A 88 -12.34 16.31 -1.18
C ASN A 88 -11.97 16.50 -2.67
N LEU A 89 -12.23 15.49 -3.51
CA LEU A 89 -12.02 15.58 -4.97
C LEU A 89 -12.91 16.65 -5.61
N LYS A 90 -14.18 16.73 -5.22
CA LYS A 90 -15.11 17.76 -5.72
C LYS A 90 -14.64 19.16 -5.34
N ARG A 91 -14.15 19.36 -4.12
CA ARG A 91 -13.57 20.65 -3.67
C ARG A 91 -12.30 21.01 -4.44
N LYS A 92 -11.41 20.06 -4.69
CA LYS A 92 -10.16 20.28 -5.44
C LYS A 92 -10.41 20.65 -6.89
N LYS A 93 -11.43 20.09 -7.54
CA LYS A 93 -11.80 20.46 -8.90
C LYS A 93 -12.07 21.96 -9.04
N ILE A 94 -12.77 22.56 -8.08
CA ILE A 94 -13.10 23.98 -8.09
C ILE A 94 -11.81 24.83 -7.99
N THR A 95 -10.85 24.41 -7.16
CA THR A 95 -9.57 25.14 -6.96
C THR A 95 -8.63 24.98 -8.15
N THR A 96 -8.54 23.80 -8.74
CA THR A 96 -7.64 23.54 -9.89
C THR A 96 -8.10 24.23 -11.18
N VAL A 97 -9.39 24.42 -11.37
CA VAL A 97 -9.92 25.22 -12.50
C VAL A 97 -9.47 26.69 -12.39
N ARG A 98 -9.40 27.25 -11.18
CA ARG A 98 -8.90 28.61 -10.94
C ARG A 98 -7.38 28.76 -11.12
N LEU A 99 -6.60 27.70 -10.87
CA LEU A 99 -5.12 27.74 -10.97
C LEU A 99 -4.58 27.45 -12.38
N LYS A 100 -5.40 26.94 -13.32
CA LYS A 100 -5.00 26.70 -14.72
C LYS A 100 -4.65 27.96 -15.52
N LEU A 101 -4.90 29.14 -14.99
CA LEU A 101 -4.68 30.42 -15.66
C LEU A 101 -3.26 30.97 -15.59
N GLY A 102 -2.27 30.26 -15.03
CA GLY A 102 -0.98 30.90 -14.79
C GLY A 102 0.33 30.12 -14.94
N SER A 103 0.39 28.86 -15.36
CA SER A 103 1.68 28.13 -15.35
C SER A 103 1.86 27.15 -16.50
N ASP A 104 2.36 27.64 -17.62
CA ASP A 104 2.89 26.80 -18.74
C ASP A 104 4.40 26.47 -18.61
N LYS A 105 5.03 26.76 -17.47
CA LYS A 105 6.45 26.47 -17.23
C LYS A 105 6.64 25.14 -16.47
N GLY A 106 6.13 24.03 -17.02
CA GLY A 106 6.40 22.69 -16.52
C GLY A 106 7.55 22.02 -17.28
N ILE A 107 8.26 21.07 -16.63
CA ILE A 107 9.21 20.18 -17.30
C ILE A 107 8.53 19.53 -18.50
N SER A 108 9.19 19.58 -19.67
CA SER A 108 8.68 18.95 -20.88
C SER A 108 8.41 17.45 -20.61
N LYS A 109 7.27 16.94 -21.08
CA LYS A 109 6.92 15.52 -20.92
C LYS A 109 7.99 14.57 -21.49
N GLN A 110 8.65 14.99 -22.55
CA GLN A 110 9.74 14.22 -23.16
C GLN A 110 10.92 14.11 -22.21
N ILE A 111 11.35 15.23 -21.60
CA ILE A 111 12.42 15.23 -20.60
C ILE A 111 12.06 14.33 -19.41
N LEU A 112 10.83 14.44 -18.88
CA LEU A 112 10.38 13.64 -17.77
C LEU A 112 10.35 12.13 -18.13
N TYR A 113 9.93 11.78 -19.34
CA TYR A 113 9.96 10.40 -19.81
C TYR A 113 11.39 9.87 -19.95
N ILE A 114 12.30 10.66 -20.51
CA ILE A 114 13.72 10.32 -20.61
C ILE A 114 14.32 10.08 -19.22
N LEU A 115 14.03 10.96 -18.25
CA LEU A 115 14.50 10.79 -16.87
C LEU A 115 13.97 9.49 -16.23
N CYS A 116 12.71 9.12 -16.51
CA CYS A 116 12.16 7.84 -16.05
C CYS A 116 12.91 6.65 -16.68
N LEU A 117 13.18 6.69 -17.98
CA LEU A 117 13.94 5.63 -18.67
C LEU A 117 15.36 5.51 -18.17
N LEU A 118 16.03 6.65 -17.94
CA LEU A 118 17.39 6.68 -17.38
C LEU A 118 17.44 6.07 -15.99
N ALA A 119 16.46 6.37 -15.12
CA ALA A 119 16.39 5.78 -13.79
C ALA A 119 16.15 4.26 -13.84
N ILE A 120 15.26 3.79 -14.71
CA ILE A 120 15.00 2.35 -14.90
C ILE A 120 16.24 1.65 -15.47
N GLY A 121 16.86 2.23 -16.50
CA GLY A 121 18.09 1.73 -17.11
C GLY A 121 19.23 1.65 -16.11
N TYR A 122 19.40 2.68 -15.28
CA TYR A 122 20.41 2.71 -14.21
C TYR A 122 20.24 1.55 -13.23
N LEU A 123 19.01 1.29 -12.79
CA LEU A 123 18.72 0.18 -11.87
C LEU A 123 18.91 -1.20 -12.52
N LEU A 124 18.48 -1.36 -13.78
CA LEU A 124 18.73 -2.60 -14.55
C LEU A 124 20.22 -2.85 -14.73
N THR A 125 20.99 -1.83 -15.09
CA THR A 125 22.43 -1.92 -15.24
C THR A 125 23.08 -2.32 -13.89
N ASN A 126 22.65 -1.73 -12.78
CA ASN A 126 23.15 -2.10 -11.45
C ASN A 126 22.97 -3.59 -11.13
N VAL A 127 21.81 -4.17 -11.49
CA VAL A 127 21.54 -5.60 -11.27
C VAL A 127 22.41 -6.46 -12.20
N LEU A 128 22.58 -6.07 -13.46
CA LEU A 128 23.33 -6.86 -14.44
C LEU A 128 24.85 -6.88 -14.17
N ILE A 129 25.42 -5.75 -13.72
CA ILE A 129 26.87 -5.64 -13.45
C ILE A 129 27.27 -6.13 -12.06
N SER A 130 26.32 -6.36 -11.16
CA SER A 130 26.60 -6.77 -9.78
C SER A 130 27.25 -8.16 -9.64
N GLY A 131 27.22 -8.98 -10.69
CA GLY A 131 27.67 -10.37 -10.66
C GLY A 131 26.79 -11.34 -9.85
N ALA A 132 25.77 -10.82 -9.14
CA ALA A 132 24.84 -11.60 -8.32
C ALA A 132 23.40 -11.18 -8.60
N ILE A 133 22.78 -11.76 -9.64
CA ILE A 133 21.37 -11.50 -9.92
C ILE A 133 20.50 -12.20 -8.87
N PRO A 134 19.73 -11.46 -8.05
CA PRO A 134 18.99 -12.01 -6.92
C PRO A 134 18.06 -13.16 -7.25
N LEU A 135 17.43 -13.15 -8.43
CA LEU A 135 16.57 -14.22 -8.90
C LEU A 135 17.29 -15.58 -8.95
N PHE A 136 18.52 -15.60 -9.44
CA PHE A 136 19.29 -16.84 -9.62
C PHE A 136 20.14 -17.21 -8.39
N SER A 137 20.53 -16.21 -7.60
CA SER A 137 21.33 -16.42 -6.38
C SER A 137 20.48 -16.57 -5.12
N HIS A 138 19.14 -16.59 -5.24
CA HIS A 138 18.19 -16.69 -4.13
C HIS A 138 18.36 -15.66 -3.03
N ILE A 139 18.98 -14.51 -3.35
CA ILE A 139 19.18 -13.38 -2.45
C ILE A 139 17.92 -12.51 -2.46
N ASN A 140 17.49 -12.00 -1.32
CA ASN A 140 16.41 -11.03 -1.31
C ASN A 140 16.92 -9.63 -1.74
N TYR A 141 16.02 -8.77 -2.23
CA TYR A 141 16.37 -7.45 -2.75
C TYR A 141 17.06 -6.54 -1.71
N SER A 142 16.70 -6.63 -0.43
CA SER A 142 17.31 -5.81 0.62
C SER A 142 18.79 -6.17 0.78
N ARG A 143 19.08 -7.47 0.92
CA ARG A 143 20.47 -7.96 1.01
C ARG A 143 21.26 -7.64 -0.26
N PHE A 144 20.62 -7.67 -1.43
CA PHE A 144 21.25 -7.26 -2.68
C PHE A 144 21.74 -5.81 -2.61
N TYR A 145 20.88 -4.87 -2.21
CA TYR A 145 21.26 -3.47 -2.12
C TYR A 145 22.28 -3.18 -1.01
N ASP A 146 22.32 -4.00 0.04
CA ASP A 146 23.26 -3.84 1.16
C ASP A 146 24.67 -4.39 0.83
N GLN A 147 24.76 -5.46 0.02
CA GLN A 147 26.02 -6.23 -0.14
C GLN A 147 26.54 -6.32 -1.58
N TYR A 148 25.68 -6.21 -2.59
CA TYR A 148 26.03 -6.48 -3.99
C TYR A 148 25.79 -5.30 -4.94
N SER A 149 25.12 -4.25 -4.49
CA SER A 149 24.86 -3.07 -5.32
C SER A 149 26.16 -2.34 -5.63
N VAL A 150 26.48 -2.19 -6.91
CA VAL A 150 27.72 -1.56 -7.38
C VAL A 150 27.52 -0.06 -7.59
N LEU A 151 26.36 0.35 -8.11
CA LEU A 151 26.13 1.75 -8.45
C LEU A 151 25.68 2.57 -7.22
N PRO A 152 26.25 3.77 -7.01
CA PRO A 152 25.89 4.63 -5.89
C PRO A 152 24.42 5.06 -5.99
N PHE A 153 23.76 5.30 -4.86
CA PHE A 153 22.37 5.75 -4.78
C PHE A 153 21.32 4.81 -5.40
N ALA A 154 21.69 3.63 -5.94
CA ALA A 154 20.75 2.71 -6.57
C ALA A 154 19.61 2.32 -5.62
N ARG A 155 19.91 2.07 -4.34
CA ARG A 155 18.89 1.80 -3.32
C ARG A 155 17.92 2.98 -3.13
N ILE A 156 18.41 4.21 -3.12
CA ILE A 156 17.58 5.41 -2.95
C ILE A 156 16.64 5.57 -4.15
N ILE A 157 17.15 5.37 -5.37
CA ILE A 157 16.34 5.43 -6.59
C ILE A 157 15.28 4.33 -6.56
N TYR A 158 15.64 3.12 -6.15
CA TYR A 158 14.71 2.00 -6.07
C TYR A 158 13.60 2.22 -5.02
N ASP A 159 13.95 2.57 -3.80
CA ASP A 159 13.01 2.66 -2.68
C ASP A 159 12.07 3.88 -2.79
N TYR A 160 12.56 5.01 -3.28
CA TYR A 160 11.84 6.28 -3.24
C TYR A 160 11.34 6.74 -4.61
N PHE A 161 12.14 6.64 -5.66
CA PHE A 161 11.78 7.21 -6.96
C PHE A 161 11.06 6.23 -7.86
N LEU A 162 11.45 4.96 -7.91
CA LEU A 162 10.88 3.98 -8.81
C LEU A 162 9.35 3.80 -8.63
N PRO A 163 8.81 3.76 -7.40
CA PRO A 163 7.36 3.72 -7.20
C PRO A 163 6.64 4.93 -7.79
N PHE A 164 7.20 6.13 -7.64
CA PHE A 164 6.63 7.35 -8.21
C PHE A 164 6.77 7.40 -9.74
N ILE A 165 7.86 6.88 -10.29
CA ILE A 165 8.04 6.72 -11.74
C ILE A 165 6.90 5.89 -12.33
N SER A 166 6.47 4.82 -11.66
CA SER A 166 5.32 4.03 -12.11
C SER A 166 4.03 4.86 -12.18
N VAL A 167 3.78 5.74 -11.19
CA VAL A 167 2.63 6.68 -11.22
C VAL A 167 2.74 7.66 -12.39
N ILE A 168 3.93 8.21 -12.63
CA ILE A 168 4.17 9.14 -13.75
C ILE A 168 3.94 8.46 -15.09
N LEU A 169 4.52 7.29 -15.31
CA LEU A 169 4.36 6.52 -16.54
C LEU A 169 2.88 6.17 -16.78
N GLY A 170 2.17 5.78 -15.74
CA GLY A 170 0.72 5.59 -15.79
C GLY A 170 -0.02 6.85 -16.18
N GLY A 171 0.33 8.00 -15.59
CA GLY A 171 -0.24 9.31 -15.92
C GLY A 171 -0.02 9.70 -17.37
N MET A 172 1.19 9.51 -17.88
CA MET A 172 1.52 9.76 -19.29
C MET A 172 0.74 8.85 -20.23
N ALA A 173 0.62 7.56 -19.90
CA ALA A 173 -0.18 6.60 -20.67
C ALA A 173 -1.67 7.00 -20.70
N GLY A 174 -2.24 7.38 -19.55
CA GLY A 174 -3.62 7.83 -19.43
C GLY A 174 -3.89 9.10 -20.25
N GLU A 175 -3.00 10.08 -20.20
CA GLU A 175 -3.10 11.30 -20.99
C GLU A 175 -2.92 11.03 -22.49
N ALA A 176 -1.98 10.18 -22.89
CA ALA A 176 -1.78 9.78 -24.27
C ALA A 176 -3.06 9.11 -24.82
N ARG A 177 -3.65 8.18 -24.06
CA ARG A 177 -4.89 7.51 -24.44
C ARG A 177 -6.07 8.49 -24.57
N LYS A 178 -6.19 9.45 -23.65
CA LYS A 178 -7.24 10.50 -23.72
C LYS A 178 -7.11 11.33 -24.99
N ASN A 179 -5.89 11.55 -25.48
CA ASN A 179 -5.57 12.33 -26.68
C ASN A 179 -5.42 11.48 -27.95
N ASN A 180 -5.84 10.21 -27.92
CA ASN A 180 -5.72 9.24 -29.01
C ASN A 180 -4.28 9.08 -29.56
N LYS A 181 -3.27 9.22 -28.67
CA LYS A 181 -1.86 9.04 -28.99
C LYS A 181 -1.41 7.62 -28.61
N GLU A 182 -0.27 7.19 -29.16
CA GLU A 182 0.32 5.91 -28.83
C GLU A 182 0.67 5.79 -27.35
N THR A 183 0.25 4.69 -26.73
CA THR A 183 0.48 4.39 -25.31
C THR A 183 1.53 3.30 -25.12
N LYS A 184 1.89 2.56 -26.19
CA LYS A 184 2.77 1.38 -26.14
C LYS A 184 4.09 1.63 -25.42
N ILE A 185 4.72 2.79 -25.67
CA ILE A 185 6.02 3.13 -25.06
C ILE A 185 5.98 3.17 -23.52
N TYR A 186 4.87 3.63 -22.92
CA TYR A 186 4.72 3.70 -21.48
C TYR A 186 4.46 2.31 -20.87
N PHE A 187 3.73 1.44 -21.59
CA PHE A 187 3.55 0.05 -21.16
C PHE A 187 4.85 -0.76 -21.29
N ILE A 188 5.70 -0.48 -22.28
CA ILE A 188 7.03 -1.09 -22.40
C ILE A 188 7.90 -0.65 -21.21
N ALA A 189 7.93 0.64 -20.89
CA ALA A 189 8.68 1.13 -19.73
C ALA A 189 8.18 0.50 -18.41
N MET A 190 6.86 0.31 -18.27
CA MET A 190 6.31 -0.42 -17.12
C MET A 190 6.74 -1.89 -17.13
N GLY A 191 6.76 -2.53 -18.28
CA GLY A 191 7.29 -3.89 -18.45
C GLY A 191 8.74 -4.01 -17.98
N MET A 192 9.59 -3.03 -18.28
CA MET A 192 10.96 -2.99 -17.78
C MET A 192 11.04 -2.91 -16.24
N ILE A 193 10.13 -2.15 -15.60
CA ILE A 193 10.03 -2.12 -14.13
C ILE A 193 9.64 -3.49 -13.59
N LEU A 194 8.69 -4.19 -14.19
CA LEU A 194 8.28 -5.52 -13.76
C LEU A 194 9.41 -6.54 -13.95
N VAL A 195 10.16 -6.48 -15.05
CA VAL A 195 11.35 -7.30 -15.27
C VAL A 195 12.40 -7.02 -14.18
N LEU A 196 12.65 -5.75 -13.84
CA LEU A 196 13.54 -5.38 -12.74
C LEU A 196 13.08 -6.01 -11.41
N GLN A 197 11.78 -5.98 -11.10
CA GLN A 197 11.25 -6.61 -9.88
C GLN A 197 11.47 -8.13 -9.87
N LEU A 198 11.29 -8.79 -11.01
CA LEU A 198 11.57 -10.23 -11.14
C LEU A 198 13.05 -10.53 -10.93
N LEU A 199 13.94 -9.77 -11.56
CA LEU A 199 15.41 -9.93 -11.40
C LEU A 199 15.86 -9.73 -9.94
N LEU A 200 15.21 -8.81 -9.23
CA LEU A 200 15.46 -8.55 -7.80
C LEU A 200 14.83 -9.59 -6.87
N ASN A 201 14.24 -10.67 -7.41
CA ASN A 201 13.57 -11.72 -6.64
C ASN A 201 12.50 -11.15 -5.67
N CYS A 202 11.82 -10.09 -6.12
CA CYS A 202 10.77 -9.48 -5.34
C CYS A 202 9.58 -10.44 -5.23
N LYS A 203 8.99 -10.47 -4.02
CA LYS A 203 7.78 -11.24 -3.77
C LYS A 203 6.61 -10.65 -4.56
N PHE A 204 5.55 -11.43 -4.69
CA PHE A 204 4.31 -11.04 -5.37
C PHE A 204 3.84 -9.61 -5.03
N TYR A 205 3.96 -9.21 -3.77
CA TYR A 205 3.64 -7.84 -3.32
C TYR A 205 4.40 -6.74 -4.06
N GLY A 206 5.68 -6.94 -4.38
CA GLY A 206 6.44 -5.96 -5.14
C GLY A 206 5.87 -5.74 -6.53
N LEU A 207 5.46 -6.81 -7.22
CA LEU A 207 4.92 -6.71 -8.58
C LEU A 207 3.56 -5.99 -8.60
N TYR A 208 2.61 -6.40 -7.75
CA TYR A 208 1.28 -5.81 -7.79
C TYR A 208 1.29 -4.35 -7.30
N ASP A 209 2.13 -3.98 -6.34
CA ASP A 209 2.26 -2.59 -5.88
C ASP A 209 2.62 -1.65 -7.04
N TYR A 210 3.60 -2.01 -7.88
CA TYR A 210 3.98 -1.21 -9.04
C TYR A 210 2.89 -1.13 -10.10
N ILE A 211 2.17 -2.24 -10.33
CA ILE A 211 1.01 -2.26 -11.22
C ILE A 211 -0.08 -1.31 -10.73
N LEU A 212 -0.40 -1.35 -9.43
CA LEU A 212 -1.41 -0.47 -8.85
C LEU A 212 -1.02 1.00 -8.91
N GLN A 213 0.25 1.32 -8.70
CA GLN A 213 0.77 2.68 -8.83
C GLN A 213 0.67 3.19 -10.27
N PHE A 214 0.99 2.35 -11.26
CA PHE A 214 0.79 2.68 -12.66
C PHE A 214 -0.69 2.90 -12.99
N VAL A 215 -1.56 2.01 -12.52
CA VAL A 215 -3.02 2.11 -12.68
C VAL A 215 -3.55 3.39 -12.05
N LEU A 216 -3.10 3.75 -10.85
CA LEU A 216 -3.45 5.01 -10.20
C LEU A 216 -3.14 6.20 -11.10
N GLY A 217 -1.91 6.30 -11.62
CA GLY A 217 -1.50 7.37 -12.53
C GLY A 217 -2.35 7.40 -13.80
N PHE A 218 -2.60 6.24 -14.40
CA PHE A 218 -3.38 6.09 -15.62
C PHE A 218 -4.80 6.62 -15.48
N PHE A 219 -5.49 6.29 -14.40
CA PHE A 219 -6.86 6.71 -14.15
C PHE A 219 -6.99 8.19 -13.80
N VAL A 220 -6.00 8.77 -13.13
CA VAL A 220 -6.01 10.19 -12.78
C VAL A 220 -6.20 11.07 -14.01
N PHE A 221 -5.57 10.74 -15.13
CA PHE A 221 -5.68 11.54 -16.36
C PHE A 221 -6.79 11.09 -17.29
N GLN A 222 -7.15 9.83 -17.29
CA GLN A 222 -8.18 9.31 -18.18
C GLN A 222 -9.58 9.71 -17.70
N TYR A 223 -9.77 9.84 -16.38
CA TYR A 223 -11.08 10.12 -15.82
C TYR A 223 -11.35 11.62 -15.73
N ASP A 224 -12.32 12.07 -16.51
CA ASP A 224 -12.83 13.45 -16.43
C ASP A 224 -14.04 13.50 -15.47
N LEU A 225 -13.85 14.14 -14.32
CA LEU A 225 -14.93 14.36 -13.34
C LEU A 225 -16.14 15.12 -13.91
N SER A 226 -15.97 15.84 -15.05
CA SER A 226 -17.06 16.61 -15.67
C SER A 226 -17.96 15.78 -16.57
N LYS A 227 -17.43 14.66 -17.06
CA LYS A 227 -18.16 13.74 -17.94
C LYS A 227 -18.34 12.43 -17.17
N HIS A 228 -19.57 12.03 -16.91
CA HIS A 228 -19.89 10.69 -16.38
C HIS A 228 -19.55 9.61 -17.42
N THR A 229 -18.29 9.54 -17.85
CA THR A 229 -17.85 8.51 -18.76
C THR A 229 -17.78 7.19 -17.98
N LYS A 230 -18.71 6.28 -18.29
CA LYS A 230 -18.65 4.91 -17.78
C LYS A 230 -17.33 4.31 -18.22
N PHE A 231 -16.46 4.06 -17.26
CA PHE A 231 -15.20 3.38 -17.54
C PHE A 231 -15.50 1.93 -17.93
N LYS A 232 -15.14 1.53 -19.14
CA LYS A 232 -15.18 0.11 -19.51
C LYS A 232 -13.94 -0.57 -18.92
N LEU A 233 -14.15 -1.38 -17.90
CA LEU A 233 -13.07 -2.24 -17.40
C LEU A 233 -12.52 -3.06 -18.55
N PRO A 234 -11.21 -3.03 -18.81
CA PRO A 234 -10.62 -3.83 -19.86
C PRO A 234 -10.57 -5.30 -19.39
N ILE A 235 -11.62 -6.06 -19.70
CA ILE A 235 -11.75 -7.48 -19.34
C ILE A 235 -10.49 -8.25 -19.73
N LYS A 236 -9.88 -7.95 -20.89
CA LYS A 236 -8.62 -8.54 -21.34
C LYS A 236 -7.47 -8.29 -20.36
N ALA A 237 -7.36 -7.08 -19.80
CA ALA A 237 -6.30 -6.77 -18.82
C ALA A 237 -6.52 -7.50 -17.49
N ILE A 238 -7.78 -7.68 -17.07
CA ILE A 238 -8.13 -8.47 -15.89
C ILE A 238 -7.75 -9.93 -16.11
N LEU A 239 -8.10 -10.51 -17.27
CA LEU A 239 -7.75 -11.89 -17.60
C LEU A 239 -6.24 -12.12 -17.65
N ILE A 240 -5.48 -11.19 -18.24
CA ILE A 240 -4.01 -11.24 -18.24
C ILE A 240 -3.46 -11.15 -16.82
N GLY A 241 -4.03 -10.27 -15.98
CA GLY A 241 -3.67 -10.15 -14.56
C GLY A 241 -3.94 -11.44 -13.78
N LEU A 242 -5.10 -12.05 -13.97
CA LEU A 242 -5.45 -13.34 -13.35
C LEU A 242 -4.54 -14.49 -13.82
N LEU A 243 -4.19 -14.52 -15.10
CA LEU A 243 -3.23 -15.49 -15.64
C LEU A 243 -1.84 -15.31 -15.01
N GLY A 244 -1.39 -14.05 -14.88
CA GLY A 244 -0.13 -13.72 -14.18
C GLY A 244 -0.14 -14.18 -12.71
N VAL A 245 -1.23 -13.95 -12.00
CA VAL A 245 -1.42 -14.46 -10.63
C VAL A 245 -1.38 -15.99 -10.61
N GLY A 246 -2.06 -16.67 -11.54
CA GLY A 246 -2.04 -18.13 -11.66
C GLY A 246 -0.64 -18.70 -11.87
N ILE A 247 0.17 -18.06 -12.73
CA ILE A 247 1.57 -18.47 -12.97
C ILE A 247 2.40 -18.28 -11.70
N LEU A 248 2.26 -17.17 -11.00
CA LEU A 248 2.99 -16.90 -9.75
C LEU A 248 2.59 -17.88 -8.65
N LEU A 249 1.31 -18.24 -8.56
CA LEU A 249 0.84 -19.26 -7.64
C LEU A 249 1.40 -20.63 -7.99
N TYR A 250 1.48 -20.98 -9.27
CA TYR A 250 2.08 -22.25 -9.74
C TYR A 250 3.58 -22.33 -9.40
N ILE A 251 4.33 -21.25 -9.64
CA ILE A 251 5.75 -21.19 -9.26
C ILE A 251 5.92 -21.33 -7.73
N SER A 252 5.05 -20.70 -6.96
CA SER A 252 5.06 -20.84 -5.50
C SER A 252 4.72 -22.27 -5.07
N TYR A 253 3.75 -22.91 -5.72
CA TYR A 253 3.37 -24.30 -5.47
C TYR A 253 4.54 -25.25 -5.67
N THR A 254 5.27 -25.17 -6.79
CA THR A 254 6.42 -26.04 -7.08
C THR A 254 7.55 -25.87 -6.04
N LYS A 255 7.69 -24.70 -5.45
CA LYS A 255 8.68 -24.41 -4.41
C LYS A 255 8.35 -25.06 -3.05
N TYR A 256 7.07 -25.29 -2.76
CA TYR A 256 6.59 -25.83 -1.47
C TYR A 256 6.11 -27.28 -1.54
N SER A 257 6.29 -27.97 -2.66
CA SER A 257 5.84 -29.36 -2.86
C SER A 257 6.53 -30.41 -1.94
N TYR A 258 7.50 -30.01 -1.15
CA TYR A 258 8.23 -30.90 -0.21
C TYR A 258 7.66 -30.93 1.22
N SER A 259 6.51 -30.25 1.48
CA SER A 259 5.87 -30.27 2.81
C SER A 259 5.01 -31.52 2.97
N GLU A 260 4.97 -32.08 4.19
CA GLU A 260 4.11 -33.23 4.55
C GLU A 260 2.59 -32.93 4.45
N ILE A 261 2.24 -31.64 4.35
CA ILE A 261 0.88 -31.12 4.19
C ILE A 261 0.54 -31.10 2.69
N ASN A 262 -0.73 -31.34 2.33
CA ASN A 262 -1.19 -31.19 0.96
C ASN A 262 -0.69 -29.84 0.39
N PRO A 263 0.17 -29.83 -0.64
CA PRO A 263 0.82 -28.61 -1.12
C PRO A 263 -0.16 -27.54 -1.58
N PHE A 264 -1.31 -27.94 -2.11
CA PHE A 264 -2.35 -27.02 -2.55
C PHE A 264 -3.05 -26.34 -1.37
N GLN A 265 -3.39 -27.11 -0.33
CA GLN A 265 -3.98 -26.57 0.90
C GLN A 265 -3.00 -25.65 1.61
N TYR A 266 -1.73 -26.05 1.71
CA TYR A 266 -0.67 -25.22 2.27
C TYR A 266 -0.53 -23.88 1.53
N LEU A 267 -0.59 -23.90 0.19
CA LEU A 267 -0.55 -22.68 -0.62
C LEU A 267 -1.75 -21.78 -0.37
N LEU A 268 -2.96 -22.35 -0.31
CA LEU A 268 -4.18 -21.58 -0.01
C LEU A 268 -4.11 -20.96 1.39
N ASP A 269 -3.71 -21.73 2.39
CA ASP A 269 -3.57 -21.21 3.74
C ASP A 269 -2.49 -20.14 3.82
N ARG A 270 -1.37 -20.27 3.09
CA ARG A 270 -0.33 -19.25 3.01
C ARG A 270 -0.81 -17.97 2.33
N VAL A 271 -1.63 -18.06 1.30
CA VAL A 271 -2.18 -16.89 0.60
C VAL A 271 -3.28 -16.21 1.41
N PHE A 272 -4.16 -17.00 2.02
CA PHE A 272 -5.34 -16.47 2.69
C PHE A 272 -5.19 -16.36 4.21
N ALA A 273 -4.58 -17.33 4.90
CA ALA A 273 -4.45 -17.26 6.35
C ALA A 273 -3.32 -16.34 6.82
N LEU A 274 -2.13 -16.43 6.20
CA LEU A 274 -0.94 -15.73 6.72
C LEU A 274 -0.99 -14.20 6.61
N GLN A 275 -1.92 -13.65 5.85
CA GLN A 275 -2.02 -12.20 5.69
C GLN A 275 -2.55 -11.52 6.95
N TYR A 276 -3.40 -12.20 7.75
CA TYR A 276 -4.04 -11.56 8.88
C TYR A 276 -4.20 -12.44 10.14
N HIS A 277 -3.42 -13.52 10.21
CA HIS A 277 -3.42 -14.44 11.37
C HIS A 277 -3.00 -13.76 12.68
N THR A 278 -2.19 -12.72 12.60
CA THR A 278 -1.77 -11.94 13.77
C THR A 278 -2.96 -11.22 14.42
N PHE A 279 -3.89 -10.69 13.62
CA PHE A 279 -5.12 -10.10 14.15
C PHE A 279 -5.96 -11.15 14.88
N TRP A 280 -6.18 -12.30 14.26
CA TRP A 280 -6.91 -13.39 14.89
C TRP A 280 -6.25 -13.84 16.21
N GLY A 281 -4.93 -13.92 16.24
CA GLY A 281 -4.18 -14.28 17.46
C GLY A 281 -4.37 -13.28 18.59
N ILE A 282 -4.26 -11.97 18.33
CA ILE A 282 -4.47 -10.91 19.33
C ILE A 282 -5.95 -10.85 19.75
N ASP A 283 -6.87 -10.92 18.78
CA ASP A 283 -8.31 -10.93 19.03
C ASP A 283 -8.74 -12.12 19.93
N LYS A 284 -8.13 -13.30 19.72
CA LYS A 284 -8.30 -14.46 20.55
C LYS A 284 -7.87 -14.19 22.01
N LEU A 285 -6.71 -13.56 22.24
CA LEU A 285 -6.25 -13.22 23.60
C LEU A 285 -7.24 -12.28 24.30
N HIS A 286 -7.83 -11.34 23.58
CA HIS A 286 -8.89 -10.49 24.13
C HIS A 286 -10.14 -11.29 24.48
N HIS A 287 -10.57 -12.19 23.60
CA HIS A 287 -11.76 -13.02 23.79
C HIS A 287 -11.63 -13.99 24.96
N GLU A 288 -10.44 -14.53 25.17
CA GLU A 288 -10.12 -15.45 26.26
C GLU A 288 -9.82 -14.73 27.60
N GLY A 289 -9.89 -13.39 27.64
CA GLY A 289 -9.59 -12.60 28.84
C GLY A 289 -8.12 -12.60 29.25
N LEU A 290 -7.23 -13.01 28.37
CA LEU A 290 -5.78 -13.06 28.60
C LEU A 290 -5.06 -11.75 28.24
N PHE A 291 -5.80 -10.79 27.71
CA PHE A 291 -5.26 -9.49 27.29
C PHE A 291 -5.13 -8.55 28.49
N THR A 292 -3.96 -7.92 28.59
CA THR A 292 -3.70 -6.79 29.50
C THR A 292 -3.35 -5.55 28.70
N SER A 293 -4.03 -4.43 28.97
CA SER A 293 -3.74 -3.17 28.28
C SER A 293 -2.39 -2.62 28.70
N ASP A 294 -1.61 -2.14 27.72
CA ASP A 294 -0.29 -1.55 27.93
C ASP A 294 -0.26 -0.13 27.30
N THR A 295 -0.89 0.80 28.00
CA THR A 295 -0.99 2.19 27.55
C THR A 295 0.38 2.87 27.52
N ILE A 296 1.27 2.54 28.44
CA ILE A 296 2.63 3.09 28.48
C ILE A 296 3.42 2.58 27.28
N GLY A 297 3.36 1.28 27.00
CA GLY A 297 3.96 0.69 25.82
C GLY A 297 3.42 1.32 24.53
N PHE A 298 2.13 1.63 24.45
CA PHE A 298 1.54 2.31 23.29
C PHE A 298 2.09 3.73 23.10
N VAL A 299 2.23 4.50 24.18
CA VAL A 299 2.84 5.84 24.11
C VAL A 299 4.30 5.73 23.67
N ASN A 300 5.05 4.76 24.19
CA ASN A 300 6.42 4.50 23.79
C ASN A 300 6.51 4.09 22.31
N GLU A 301 5.60 3.26 21.81
CA GLU A 301 5.51 2.89 20.37
C GLU A 301 5.32 4.14 19.50
N ILE A 302 4.42 5.04 19.88
CA ILE A 302 4.18 6.30 19.16
C ILE A 302 5.41 7.20 19.21
N LEU A 303 6.02 7.37 20.38
CA LEU A 303 7.17 8.24 20.58
C LEU A 303 8.47 7.67 20.00
N SER A 304 8.55 6.38 19.86
CA SER A 304 9.73 5.68 19.34
C SER A 304 10.20 6.21 18.00
N GLY A 305 9.25 6.51 17.12
CA GLY A 305 9.53 7.10 15.81
C GLY A 305 10.12 8.52 15.90
N PHE A 306 9.74 9.31 16.90
CA PHE A 306 10.25 10.67 17.13
C PHE A 306 11.65 10.68 17.74
N LEU A 307 11.88 9.80 18.69
CA LEU A 307 13.10 9.80 19.49
C LEU A 307 14.30 9.18 18.77
N SER A 308 14.11 8.75 17.49
CA SER A 308 15.15 8.07 16.71
C SER A 308 15.82 6.93 17.48
N LEU A 309 15.13 6.38 18.47
CA LEU A 309 15.53 5.14 19.06
C LEU A 309 15.66 4.18 17.90
N ASP A 310 16.79 3.56 17.72
CA ASP A 310 17.05 2.57 16.68
C ASP A 310 16.15 1.35 16.95
N ILE A 311 14.83 1.60 16.75
CA ILE A 311 13.84 0.56 16.83
C ILE A 311 14.01 -0.19 15.55
N SER A 312 14.95 -1.10 15.59
CA SER A 312 15.02 -2.13 14.61
C SER A 312 13.60 -2.68 14.48
N ARG A 313 13.09 -2.82 13.26
CA ARG A 313 11.77 -3.45 13.01
C ARG A 313 11.65 -4.82 13.69
N LEU A 314 12.73 -5.32 14.24
CA LEU A 314 12.93 -6.61 14.86
C LEU A 314 12.90 -6.52 16.40
N ASN A 315 12.76 -5.32 16.99
CA ASN A 315 12.68 -5.19 18.43
C ASN A 315 11.37 -5.82 18.95
N PRO A 316 11.44 -6.84 19.83
CA PRO A 316 10.27 -7.57 20.34
C PRO A 316 9.30 -6.71 21.17
N ASP A 317 9.72 -5.52 21.59
CA ASP A 317 8.89 -4.64 22.43
C ASP A 317 7.95 -3.77 21.60
N TYR A 318 8.13 -3.70 20.26
CA TYR A 318 7.42 -2.75 19.42
C TYR A 318 6.76 -3.36 18.18
N GLY A 319 5.66 -2.75 17.79
CA GLY A 319 4.99 -3.00 16.52
C GLY A 319 4.63 -4.47 16.29
N ILE A 320 4.83 -4.91 15.07
CA ILE A 320 4.49 -6.28 14.67
C ILE A 320 5.42 -7.33 15.29
N ALA A 321 6.65 -6.97 15.68
CA ALA A 321 7.55 -7.89 16.38
C ALA A 321 6.99 -8.26 17.76
N ARG A 322 6.46 -7.28 18.52
CA ARG A 322 5.73 -7.53 19.78
C ARG A 322 4.55 -8.48 19.54
N VAL A 323 3.75 -8.21 18.52
CA VAL A 323 2.61 -9.06 18.18
C VAL A 323 3.06 -10.51 17.91
N MET A 324 4.18 -10.72 17.21
CA MET A 324 4.72 -12.05 16.96
C MET A 324 4.97 -12.83 18.25
N TYR A 325 5.57 -12.19 19.26
CA TYR A 325 5.79 -12.82 20.55
C TYR A 325 4.51 -13.12 21.31
N MET A 326 3.46 -12.33 21.11
CA MET A 326 2.16 -12.55 21.78
C MET A 326 1.37 -13.71 21.16
N VAL A 327 1.50 -13.95 19.83
CA VAL A 327 0.65 -14.89 19.11
C VAL A 327 1.32 -16.23 18.78
N SER A 328 2.64 -16.34 18.90
CA SER A 328 3.40 -17.57 18.61
C SER A 328 4.28 -17.98 19.78
N ALA A 329 4.87 -19.19 19.71
CA ALA A 329 5.86 -19.61 20.69
C ALA A 329 7.06 -18.66 20.66
N GLY A 330 7.53 -18.20 21.83
CA GLY A 330 8.58 -17.18 21.94
C GLY A 330 9.91 -17.59 21.30
N THR A 331 10.27 -18.89 21.33
CA THR A 331 11.43 -19.44 20.62
C THR A 331 11.31 -19.27 19.12
N TYR A 332 10.15 -19.65 18.54
CA TYR A 332 9.88 -19.53 17.11
C TYR A 332 9.84 -18.05 16.65
N ALA A 333 9.22 -17.17 17.44
CA ALA A 333 9.21 -15.73 17.15
C ALA A 333 10.65 -15.17 17.13
N ARG A 334 11.50 -15.58 18.09
CA ARG A 334 12.90 -15.16 18.14
C ARG A 334 13.69 -15.61 16.92
N ASP A 335 13.53 -16.88 16.52
CA ASP A 335 14.22 -17.44 15.36
C ASP A 335 13.83 -16.76 14.05
N MET A 336 12.53 -16.47 13.90
CA MET A 336 12.02 -15.72 12.75
C MET A 336 12.56 -14.28 12.73
N LEU A 337 12.53 -13.59 13.86
CA LEU A 337 13.08 -12.22 13.97
C LEU A 337 14.59 -12.19 13.72
N SER A 338 15.37 -13.13 14.27
CA SER A 338 16.79 -13.20 14.03
C SER A 338 17.15 -13.45 12.56
N SER A 339 16.26 -14.14 11.84
CA SER A 339 16.34 -14.35 10.38
C SER A 339 15.81 -13.17 9.56
N GLY A 340 15.38 -12.09 10.21
CA GLY A 340 14.84 -10.90 9.55
C GLY A 340 13.41 -11.05 9.02
N TYR A 341 12.67 -12.08 9.43
CA TYR A 341 11.29 -12.29 9.05
C TYR A 341 10.33 -11.62 10.03
N LEU A 342 9.33 -10.91 9.48
CA LEU A 342 8.20 -10.36 10.22
C LEU A 342 6.91 -11.02 9.74
N PHE A 343 6.00 -11.29 10.67
CA PHE A 343 4.65 -11.73 10.33
C PHE A 343 3.89 -10.63 9.60
N ALA A 344 2.93 -11.01 8.80
CA ALA A 344 1.98 -10.06 8.25
C ALA A 344 1.02 -9.58 9.36
N GLY A 345 0.71 -8.29 9.34
CA GLY A 345 -0.17 -7.69 10.33
C GLY A 345 -0.87 -6.47 9.79
N SER A 346 -1.33 -5.60 10.65
CA SER A 346 -1.88 -4.29 10.30
C SER A 346 -1.82 -3.33 11.46
N TYR A 347 -2.14 -2.06 11.19
CA TYR A 347 -2.28 -1.05 12.23
C TYR A 347 -3.33 -1.43 13.30
N LEU A 348 -4.44 -2.07 12.88
CA LEU A 348 -5.46 -2.56 13.81
C LEU A 348 -4.90 -3.59 14.78
N THR A 349 -4.12 -4.54 14.27
CA THR A 349 -3.50 -5.58 15.08
C THR A 349 -2.56 -4.98 16.12
N VAL A 350 -1.70 -4.04 15.70
CA VAL A 350 -0.74 -3.40 16.61
C VAL A 350 -1.45 -2.57 17.66
N ILE A 351 -2.41 -1.72 17.28
CA ILE A 351 -3.17 -0.91 18.23
C ILE A 351 -3.97 -1.81 19.20
N LEU A 352 -4.61 -2.86 18.67
CA LEU A 352 -5.37 -3.82 19.48
C LEU A 352 -4.47 -4.50 20.53
N SER A 353 -3.21 -4.81 20.17
CA SER A 353 -2.25 -5.43 21.09
C SER A 353 -1.79 -4.55 22.26
N TYR A 354 -2.00 -3.24 22.18
CA TYR A 354 -1.65 -2.29 23.25
C TYR A 354 -2.86 -1.81 24.06
N VAL A 355 -3.90 -1.32 23.36
CA VAL A 355 -4.94 -0.50 24.01
C VAL A 355 -6.38 -0.97 23.71
N GLY A 356 -6.54 -2.06 22.98
CA GLY A 356 -7.83 -2.72 22.79
C GLY A 356 -8.72 -2.11 21.68
N TYR A 357 -9.96 -2.57 21.62
CA TYR A 357 -10.89 -2.35 20.52
C TYR A 357 -11.29 -0.90 20.30
N LEU A 358 -11.53 -0.13 21.39
CA LEU A 358 -12.00 1.25 21.27
C LEU A 358 -11.01 2.14 20.52
N PHE A 359 -9.74 2.06 20.87
CA PHE A 359 -8.68 2.84 20.21
C PHE A 359 -8.44 2.36 18.78
N ALA A 360 -8.52 1.05 18.52
CA ALA A 360 -8.45 0.51 17.18
C ALA A 360 -9.60 1.03 16.28
N PHE A 361 -10.82 1.12 16.82
CA PHE A 361 -11.97 1.68 16.13
C PHE A 361 -11.77 3.18 15.82
N ILE A 362 -11.36 3.98 16.81
CA ILE A 362 -11.11 5.43 16.63
C ILE A 362 -9.99 5.66 15.60
N SER A 363 -8.94 4.85 15.61
CA SER A 363 -7.82 4.98 14.67
C SER A 363 -8.27 4.82 13.20
N SER A 364 -9.29 4.00 12.93
CA SER A 364 -9.86 3.83 11.60
C SER A 364 -10.53 5.10 11.06
N PHE A 365 -11.17 5.91 11.93
CA PHE A 365 -11.70 7.23 11.55
C PHE A 365 -10.57 8.21 11.20
N ILE A 366 -9.56 8.28 12.06
CA ILE A 366 -8.42 9.19 11.87
C ILE A 366 -7.71 8.86 10.57
N LEU A 367 -7.45 7.58 10.33
CA LEU A 367 -6.77 7.11 9.12
C LEU A 367 -7.58 7.41 7.85
N ALA A 368 -8.91 7.18 7.87
CA ALA A 368 -9.78 7.52 6.75
C ALA A 368 -9.70 9.00 6.39
N PHE A 369 -9.68 9.88 7.40
CA PHE A 369 -9.59 11.32 7.20
C PHE A 369 -8.24 11.74 6.58
N ILE A 370 -7.12 11.25 7.13
CA ILE A 370 -5.78 11.58 6.66
C ILE A 370 -5.57 11.08 5.22
N VAL A 371 -5.85 9.79 4.98
CA VAL A 371 -5.64 9.15 3.68
C VAL A 371 -6.49 9.81 2.60
N SER A 372 -7.77 10.15 2.89
CA SER A 372 -8.63 10.82 1.93
C SER A 372 -8.09 12.19 1.49
N LYS A 373 -7.51 12.96 2.42
CA LYS A 373 -6.85 14.24 2.11
C LYS A 373 -5.58 14.06 1.29
N LEU A 374 -4.74 13.08 1.64
CA LEU A 374 -3.51 12.78 0.92
C LEU A 374 -3.80 12.36 -0.52
N CYS A 375 -4.77 11.46 -0.74
CA CYS A 375 -5.21 11.06 -2.08
C CYS A 375 -5.73 12.25 -2.90
N ALA A 376 -6.56 13.11 -2.31
CA ALA A 376 -7.08 14.29 -3.01
C ALA A 376 -5.99 15.31 -3.35
N ASN A 377 -5.00 15.50 -2.46
CA ASN A 377 -3.87 16.38 -2.69
C ASN A 377 -2.93 15.83 -3.76
N LEU A 378 -2.65 14.53 -3.74
CA LEU A 378 -1.90 13.84 -4.79
C LEU A 378 -2.58 14.03 -6.15
N TYR A 379 -3.87 13.78 -6.24
CA TYR A 379 -4.66 13.98 -7.45
C TYR A 379 -4.55 15.43 -7.96
N GLY A 380 -4.75 16.41 -7.09
CA GLY A 380 -4.64 17.84 -7.45
C GLY A 380 -3.24 18.20 -7.95
N SER A 381 -2.20 17.70 -7.31
CA SER A 381 -0.80 17.96 -7.69
C SER A 381 -0.42 17.35 -9.04
N ILE A 382 -0.90 16.14 -9.34
CA ILE A 382 -0.71 15.50 -10.64
C ILE A 382 -1.42 16.30 -11.75
N LEU A 383 -2.68 16.70 -11.52
CA LEU A 383 -3.45 17.47 -12.51
C LEU A 383 -2.84 18.85 -12.81
N THR A 384 -2.26 19.51 -11.81
CA THR A 384 -1.58 20.79 -11.98
C THR A 384 -0.13 20.65 -12.48
N LYS A 385 0.32 19.41 -12.73
CA LYS A 385 1.70 19.07 -13.14
C LYS A 385 2.77 19.56 -12.16
N ASN A 386 2.39 19.75 -10.90
CA ASN A 386 3.35 20.01 -9.84
C ASN A 386 3.93 18.67 -9.35
N TYR A 387 4.88 18.14 -10.13
CA TYR A 387 5.44 16.79 -9.88
C TYR A 387 6.20 16.70 -8.55
N PHE A 388 6.77 17.81 -8.07
CA PHE A 388 7.43 17.83 -6.78
C PHE A 388 6.43 17.65 -5.63
N ALA A 389 5.34 18.40 -5.62
CA ALA A 389 4.29 18.22 -4.62
C ALA A 389 3.62 16.84 -4.76
N ALA A 390 3.43 16.36 -5.99
CA ALA A 390 2.91 15.02 -6.24
C ALA A 390 3.82 13.93 -5.66
N PHE A 391 5.14 14.07 -5.82
CA PHE A 391 6.13 13.15 -5.21
C PHE A 391 6.03 13.13 -3.70
N VAL A 392 5.98 14.29 -3.05
CA VAL A 392 5.88 14.37 -1.58
C VAL A 392 4.58 13.75 -1.08
N TYR A 393 3.42 14.09 -1.69
CA TYR A 393 2.14 13.51 -1.30
C TYR A 393 2.08 11.99 -1.55
N PHE A 394 2.64 11.53 -2.66
CA PHE A 394 2.73 10.11 -2.97
C PHE A 394 3.61 9.36 -1.96
N TYR A 395 4.77 9.92 -1.61
CA TYR A 395 5.67 9.33 -0.64
C TYR A 395 5.02 9.20 0.74
N ILE A 396 4.35 10.26 1.22
CA ILE A 396 3.61 10.22 2.47
C ILE A 396 2.47 9.19 2.39
N LEU A 397 1.69 9.19 1.29
CA LEU A 397 0.60 8.23 1.09
C LEU A 397 1.10 6.78 1.11
N LYS A 398 2.25 6.50 0.46
CA LYS A 398 2.90 5.18 0.49
C LYS A 398 3.25 4.75 1.91
N ARG A 399 3.74 5.67 2.75
CA ARG A 399 4.04 5.37 4.15
C ARG A 399 2.79 5.10 4.98
N TYR A 400 1.71 5.84 4.75
CA TYR A 400 0.42 5.52 5.37
C TYR A 400 -0.13 4.17 4.91
N TYR A 401 0.10 3.79 3.66
CA TYR A 401 -0.23 2.46 3.17
C TYR A 401 0.63 1.37 3.85
N GLU A 402 1.93 1.58 3.98
CA GLU A 402 2.81 0.66 4.72
C GLU A 402 2.39 0.56 6.19
N PHE A 403 2.02 1.66 6.84
CA PHE A 403 1.45 1.67 8.18
C PHE A 403 0.12 0.90 8.25
N PHE A 404 -0.77 1.10 7.30
CA PHE A 404 -2.04 0.37 7.21
C PHE A 404 -1.80 -1.15 7.18
N ARG A 405 -0.78 -1.59 6.45
CA ARG A 405 -0.44 -3.00 6.23
C ARG A 405 0.38 -3.62 7.36
N VAL A 406 1.27 -2.86 8.01
CA VAL A 406 2.24 -3.40 8.99
C VAL A 406 1.98 -2.91 10.41
N GLY A 407 1.42 -1.71 10.58
CA GLY A 407 1.07 -1.12 11.86
C GLY A 407 2.21 -0.46 12.63
N ASN A 408 3.43 -0.37 12.07
CA ASN A 408 4.55 0.26 12.75
C ASN A 408 4.44 1.79 12.73
N PHE A 409 4.25 2.42 13.89
CA PHE A 409 4.10 3.87 14.02
C PHE A 409 5.35 4.65 13.60
N ALA A 410 6.54 4.11 13.75
CA ALA A 410 7.78 4.73 13.29
C ALA A 410 7.80 4.99 11.76
N MET A 411 6.92 4.32 10.99
CA MET A 411 6.79 4.58 9.55
C MET A 411 6.15 5.93 9.24
N ILE A 412 5.28 6.44 10.11
CA ILE A 412 4.53 7.68 9.90
C ILE A 412 4.86 8.78 10.90
N LEU A 413 5.46 8.43 12.04
CA LEU A 413 5.78 9.33 13.15
C LEU A 413 7.28 9.31 13.44
N ASN A 414 8.10 9.77 12.48
CA ASN A 414 9.52 10.00 12.72
C ASN A 414 9.92 11.43 12.32
N TRP A 415 11.09 11.87 12.76
CA TRP A 415 11.55 13.25 12.52
C TRP A 415 11.64 13.62 11.03
N LYS A 416 11.97 12.66 10.14
CA LYS A 416 12.01 12.85 8.69
C LYS A 416 10.63 13.22 8.13
N PHE A 417 9.57 12.63 8.70
CA PHE A 417 8.19 12.97 8.35
C PHE A 417 7.75 14.32 8.87
N LEU A 418 8.19 14.69 10.08
CA LEU A 418 7.93 16.04 10.60
C LEU A 418 8.49 17.11 9.66
N VAL A 419 9.69 16.92 9.14
CA VAL A 419 10.28 17.82 8.14
C VAL A 419 9.43 17.89 6.87
N LEU A 420 8.94 16.74 6.38
CA LEU A 420 8.05 16.72 5.20
C LEU A 420 6.70 17.39 5.47
N TYR A 421 6.10 17.18 6.63
CA TYR A 421 4.85 17.85 7.01
C TYR A 421 5.04 19.35 7.17
N LEU A 422 6.13 19.77 7.81
CA LEU A 422 6.50 21.18 7.91
C LEU A 422 6.68 21.81 6.53
N PHE A 423 7.35 21.11 5.63
CA PHE A 423 7.54 21.55 4.25
C PHE A 423 6.19 21.69 3.52
N LEU A 424 5.28 20.74 3.63
CA LEU A 424 3.92 20.84 3.06
C LEU A 424 3.14 21.99 3.66
N PHE A 425 3.29 22.25 4.95
CA PHE A 425 2.65 23.37 5.64
C PHE A 425 3.19 24.70 5.13
N LEU A 426 4.50 24.84 4.97
CA LEU A 426 5.12 26.04 4.39
C LEU A 426 4.67 26.28 2.94
N MET A 427 4.64 25.23 2.10
CA MET A 427 4.09 25.33 0.74
C MET A 427 2.62 25.79 0.74
N TYR A 428 1.82 25.30 1.67
CA TYR A 428 0.44 25.73 1.82
C TYR A 428 0.32 27.21 2.18
N ILE A 429 1.13 27.71 3.12
CA ILE A 429 1.16 29.13 3.50
C ILE A 429 1.58 30.01 2.31
N VAL A 430 2.61 29.61 1.57
CA VAL A 430 3.08 30.33 0.37
C VAL A 430 1.96 30.38 -0.69
N SER A 431 1.25 29.28 -0.90
CA SER A 431 0.14 29.24 -1.85
C SER A 431 -1.03 30.15 -1.44
N LEU A 432 -1.31 30.27 -0.14
CA LEU A 432 -2.33 31.19 0.38
C LEU A 432 -1.95 32.66 0.17
N ARG A 433 -0.66 33.02 0.37
CA ARG A 433 -0.17 34.37 0.15
C ARG A 433 -0.19 34.76 -1.34
N SER A 434 0.21 33.86 -2.23
CA SER A 434 0.15 34.05 -3.68
C SER A 434 -1.28 34.31 -4.16
N ASN A 435 -2.27 33.57 -3.65
CA ASN A 435 -3.67 33.77 -3.99
C ASN A 435 -4.26 35.11 -3.47
N ARG A 436 -3.77 35.62 -2.34
CA ARG A 436 -4.19 36.93 -1.83
C ARG A 436 -3.65 38.08 -2.68
N ASN A 437 -2.44 37.93 -3.22
CA ASN A 437 -1.81 38.98 -4.04
C ASN A 437 -2.39 39.03 -5.46
N SER A 438 -2.80 37.89 -6.03
CA SER A 438 -3.49 37.86 -7.34
C SER A 438 -4.93 38.37 -7.29
N GLY A 439 -5.57 38.40 -6.13
CA GLY A 439 -6.92 38.99 -5.94
C GLY A 439 -6.92 40.52 -5.72
N LYS A 440 -5.77 41.17 -5.49
CA LYS A 440 -5.67 42.61 -5.29
C LYS A 440 -5.27 43.37 -6.54
N GLY A 441 -4.98 42.71 -7.65
CA GLY A 441 -4.57 43.37 -8.92
C GLY A 441 -5.69 43.52 -9.94
N GLY A 442 -6.94 43.41 -9.53
CA GLY A 442 -8.11 43.58 -10.39
C GLY A 442 -9.05 44.66 -9.87
N PHE A 443 -8.64 45.94 -9.98
CA PHE A 443 -9.50 47.11 -10.03
C PHE A 443 -9.08 47.96 -11.21
#